data_0b801a24c60c8b33639c36d0d1312521
#
_entry.id   0b801a24c60c8b33639c36d0d1312521
#
_cell.length_a   1.000
_cell.length_b   1.000
_cell.length_c   1.000
_cell.angle_alpha   90.00
_cell.angle_beta   90.00
_cell.angle_gamma   90.00
#
_symmetry.space_group_name_H-M   'P 1'
#
loop_
_entity.id
_entity.type
_entity.pdbx_description
1 polymer ?
#
loop_
_entity_poly.entity_id
_entity_poly.type
_entity_poly.pdbx_seq_one_letter_code
_entity_poly.pdbx_strand_id
1 'polypeptide(L)' 'MKASDQYHKWVEWSDEDHIYIVKCPDVMTGIHGDDPIRLYSELCDVVDEVIQHFVSEGRPLPRPRIRPMQEVL' A
#
# COMPACT_ATOMS: atom_id res chain seq x y z
N MET A 1 11.27 -12.65 -0.58
CA MET A 1 10.25 -11.64 -0.88
C MET A 1 9.02 -11.88 -0.02
N LYS A 2 8.50 -10.83 0.61
CA LYS A 2 7.25 -10.92 1.38
C LYS A 2 6.06 -10.91 0.44
N ALA A 3 4.95 -11.53 0.87
CA ALA A 3 3.73 -11.50 0.09
C ALA A 3 3.25 -10.06 -0.17
N SER A 4 3.48 -9.14 0.76
CA SER A 4 3.13 -7.74 0.61
C SER A 4 3.87 -7.05 -0.53
N ASP A 5 5.00 -7.59 -0.97
CA ASP A 5 5.78 -7.01 -2.06
C ASP A 5 5.10 -7.15 -3.42
N GLN A 6 4.09 -8.00 -3.53
CA GLN A 6 3.33 -8.17 -4.76
C GLN A 6 2.42 -6.97 -5.07
N TYR A 7 2.13 -6.16 -4.07
CA TYR A 7 1.16 -5.09 -4.19
C TYR A 7 1.85 -3.76 -4.38
N HIS A 8 1.37 -2.97 -5.34
CA HIS A 8 1.94 -1.66 -5.60
C HIS A 8 1.56 -0.70 -4.48
N LYS A 9 2.57 -0.05 -3.93
CA LYS A 9 2.43 0.93 -2.85
C LYS A 9 3.15 2.20 -3.27
N TRP A 10 2.56 3.35 -2.95
CA TRP A 10 3.22 4.62 -3.23
C TRP A 10 2.79 5.70 -2.27
N VAL A 11 3.55 6.78 -2.27
CA VAL A 11 3.22 7.99 -1.51
C VAL A 11 3.02 9.13 -2.50
N GLU A 12 2.02 9.95 -2.26
CA GLU A 12 1.77 11.12 -3.08
C GLU A 12 1.44 12.32 -2.20
N TRP A 13 1.67 13.50 -2.74
CA TRP A 13 1.32 14.75 -2.08
C TRP A 13 -0.09 15.15 -2.49
N SER A 14 -0.92 15.51 -1.52
CA SER A 14 -2.25 16.06 -1.78
C SER A 14 -2.18 17.59 -1.66
N ASP A 15 -2.19 18.26 -2.79
CA ASP A 15 -2.15 19.71 -2.82
C ASP A 15 -3.42 20.33 -2.23
N GLU A 16 -4.54 19.65 -2.39
CA GLU A 16 -5.83 20.10 -1.86
C GLU A 16 -5.85 20.08 -0.33
N ASP A 17 -5.33 19.02 0.26
CA ASP A 17 -5.34 18.83 1.72
C ASP A 17 -4.04 19.22 2.40
N HIS A 18 -3.01 19.56 1.63
CA HIS A 18 -1.67 19.88 2.13
C HIS A 18 -1.11 18.78 3.04
N ILE A 19 -1.19 17.55 2.57
CA ILE A 19 -0.77 16.39 3.34
C ILE A 19 -0.29 15.29 2.39
N TYR A 20 0.53 14.37 2.89
CA TYR A 20 0.92 13.19 2.13
C TYR A 20 -0.10 12.08 2.32
N ILE A 21 -0.31 11.32 1.27
CA ILE A 21 -1.19 10.15 1.29
C ILE A 21 -0.40 8.97 0.76
N VAL A 22 -0.45 7.84 1.45
CA VAL A 22 0.12 6.59 0.94
C VAL A 22 -1.01 5.64 0.60
N LYS A 23 -0.83 4.90 -0.48
CA LYS A 23 -1.88 4.06 -1.05
C LYS A 23 -1.39 2.67 -1.39
N CYS A 24 -2.23 1.69 -1.14
CA CYS A 24 -2.08 0.32 -1.59
C CYS A 24 -3.48 -0.22 -1.92
N PRO A 25 -4.08 0.20 -3.04
CA PRO A 25 -5.51 -0.02 -3.28
C PRO A 25 -5.95 -1.47 -3.33
N ASP A 26 -5.06 -2.39 -3.71
CA ASP A 26 -5.41 -3.81 -3.80
C ASP A 26 -5.60 -4.46 -2.43
N VAL A 27 -5.09 -3.84 -1.36
CA VAL A 27 -5.14 -4.41 -0.03
C VAL A 27 -5.99 -3.55 0.91
N MET A 28 -5.84 -2.24 0.84
CA MET A 28 -6.52 -1.33 1.77
C MET A 28 -6.62 0.07 1.19
N THR A 29 -7.49 0.88 1.78
CA THR A 29 -7.55 2.32 1.49
C THR A 29 -6.30 2.98 2.06
N GLY A 30 -5.96 4.15 1.54
CA GLY A 30 -4.75 4.83 1.97
C GLY A 30 -4.82 5.40 3.37
N ILE A 31 -3.66 5.81 3.86
CA ILE A 31 -3.54 6.58 5.10
C ILE A 31 -2.83 7.88 4.78
N HIS A 32 -2.97 8.86 5.66
CA HIS A 32 -2.40 10.18 5.43
C HIS A 32 -1.58 10.65 6.63
N GLY A 33 -0.66 11.55 6.38
CA GLY A 33 0.20 12.11 7.41
C GLY A 33 1.13 13.18 6.83
N ASP A 34 1.93 13.80 7.69
CA ASP A 34 2.81 14.89 7.31
C ASP A 34 4.27 14.47 7.04
N ASP A 35 4.65 13.27 7.43
CA ASP A 35 6.01 12.75 7.18
C ASP A 35 5.93 11.58 6.19
N PRO A 36 6.34 11.80 4.92
CA PRO A 36 6.15 10.78 3.89
C PRO A 36 6.97 9.51 4.12
N ILE A 37 8.15 9.61 4.70
CA ILE A 37 9.00 8.45 4.93
C ILE A 37 8.39 7.56 6.01
N ARG A 38 8.02 8.18 7.12
CA ARG A 38 7.39 7.46 8.23
C ARG A 38 6.06 6.88 7.82
N LEU A 39 5.28 7.65 7.06
CA LEU A 39 3.97 7.24 6.58
C LEU A 39 4.07 6.01 5.67
N TYR A 40 5.05 5.99 4.78
CA TYR A 40 5.25 4.84 3.91
C TYR A 40 5.64 3.60 4.70
N SER A 41 6.50 3.77 5.71
CA SER A 41 6.88 2.67 6.59
C SER A 41 5.67 2.11 7.34
N GLU A 42 4.79 2.98 7.82
CA GLU A 42 3.55 2.57 8.47
C GLU A 42 2.63 1.82 7.51
N LEU A 43 2.54 2.28 6.27
CA LEU A 43 1.74 1.57 5.26
C LEU A 43 2.25 0.15 5.05
N CYS A 44 3.56 -0.03 4.95
CA CYS A 44 4.14 -1.35 4.76
C CYS A 44 3.77 -2.29 5.92
N ASP A 45 3.84 -1.79 7.15
CA ASP A 45 3.47 -2.57 8.32
C ASP A 45 1.98 -2.93 8.32
N VAL A 46 1.12 -1.99 7.98
CA VAL A 46 -0.32 -2.24 7.92
C VAL A 46 -0.66 -3.25 6.83
N VAL A 47 -0.04 -3.13 5.66
CA VAL A 47 -0.25 -4.10 4.57
C VAL A 47 0.17 -5.49 5.00
N ASP A 48 1.32 -5.62 5.67
CA ASP A 48 1.78 -6.91 6.19
C ASP A 48 0.77 -7.50 7.18
N GLU A 49 0.23 -6.69 8.08
CA GLU A 49 -0.77 -7.14 9.06
C GLU A 49 -2.04 -7.61 8.38
N VAL A 50 -2.53 -6.87 7.39
CA VAL A 50 -3.73 -7.23 6.65
C VAL A 50 -3.53 -8.58 5.95
N ILE A 51 -2.39 -8.78 5.31
CA ILE A 51 -2.09 -10.03 4.63
C ILE A 51 -2.04 -11.20 5.62
N GLN A 52 -1.40 -11.02 6.76
CA GLN A 52 -1.34 -12.05 7.78
C GLN A 52 -2.74 -12.39 8.31
N HIS A 53 -3.60 -11.41 8.38
CA HIS A 53 -4.99 -11.63 8.81
C HIS A 53 -5.74 -12.50 7.80
N PHE A 54 -5.58 -12.24 6.50
CA PHE A 54 -6.16 -13.09 5.46
C PHE A 54 -5.66 -14.52 5.59
N VAL A 55 -4.35 -14.69 5.76
CA VAL A 55 -3.76 -16.03 5.88
C VAL A 55 -4.28 -16.76 7.10
N SER A 56 -4.36 -16.07 8.24
CA SER A 56 -4.82 -16.70 9.49
C SER A 56 -6.29 -17.12 9.43
N GLU A 57 -7.09 -16.43 8.62
CA GLU A 57 -8.50 -16.79 8.43
C GLU A 57 -8.71 -17.79 7.29
N GLY A 58 -7.65 -18.22 6.63
CA GLY A 58 -7.75 -19.13 5.50
C GLY A 58 -8.41 -18.52 4.27
N ARG A 59 -8.41 -17.19 4.17
CA ARG A 59 -8.99 -16.46 3.04
C ARG A 59 -7.96 -16.27 1.95
N PRO A 60 -8.37 -16.35 0.67
CA PRO A 60 -7.43 -16.09 -0.41
C PRO A 60 -6.97 -14.62 -0.39
N LEU A 61 -5.70 -14.40 -0.71
CA LEU A 61 -5.15 -13.06 -0.78
C LEU A 61 -5.76 -12.29 -1.94
N PRO A 62 -5.89 -10.96 -1.82
CA PRO A 62 -6.34 -10.14 -2.93
C PRO A 62 -5.45 -10.32 -4.14
N ARG A 63 -6.02 -10.25 -5.33
CA ARG A 63 -5.25 -10.36 -6.56
C ARG A 63 -4.60 -9.01 -6.86
N PRO A 64 -3.29 -8.94 -7.10
CA PRO A 64 -2.64 -7.69 -7.46
C PRO A 64 -3.15 -7.20 -8.82
N ARG A 65 -3.82 -6.07 -8.84
CA ARG A 65 -4.38 -5.48 -10.07
C ARG A 65 -3.67 -4.18 -10.45
N ILE A 66 -3.26 -3.42 -9.43
CA ILE A 66 -2.55 -2.16 -9.64
C ILE A 66 -1.09 -2.50 -9.86
N ARG A 67 -0.53 -2.02 -10.96
CA ARG A 67 0.87 -2.28 -11.30
C ARG A 67 1.64 -0.98 -11.35
N PRO A 68 2.93 -1.02 -11.03
CA PRO A 68 3.77 0.17 -11.22
C PRO A 68 3.75 0.57 -12.69
N MET A 69 3.92 1.85 -12.93
CA MET A 69 3.97 2.38 -14.28
C MET A 69 5.14 1.72 -15.02
N GLN A 70 4.85 1.19 -16.19
CA GLN A 70 5.87 0.61 -17.03
C GLN A 70 6.31 1.61 -18.07
N GLU A 71 7.62 1.67 -18.29
CA GLU A 71 8.15 2.46 -19.36
C GLU A 71 7.72 1.90 -20.70
N VAL A 72 7.20 2.78 -21.55
CA VAL A 72 6.85 2.40 -22.91
C VAL A 72 8.02 2.80 -23.80
N LEU A 73 8.66 1.81 -24.34
CA LEU A 73 9.80 2.02 -25.23
C LEU A 73 9.35 2.15 -26.66
#